data_556b3f3352998b4d48451accda5909de
#
_entry.id   556b3f3352998b4d48451accda5909de
#
_cell.length_a   1.000
_cell.length_b   1.000
_cell.length_c   1.000
_cell.angle_alpha   90.00
_cell.angle_beta   90.00
_cell.angle_gamma   90.00
#
_symmetry.space_group_name_H-M   'P 1'
#
loop_
_entity.id
_entity.type
_entity.pdbx_description
1 polymer ?
#
loop_
_entity_poly.entity_id
_entity_poly.type
_entity_poly.pdbx_seq_one_letter_code
_entity_poly.pdbx_strand_id
1 'polypeptide(L)'
;TSVAYQETQAGNTTTIVLIMALIVAFLVLAAQYESWTSPVAAVIGLPVALLGAMIGCLIMGTPVSIYTQIGIILLVALSAKNGILIVEFARDFRAEGNSIREAAFEAGHVRLRPILMTSFAFVLGVMPLLFATGAGAQSRIALGAAVVFGMAMNTLLATIYIPNFYELMQKLQERFSKKKGNEDGGKDTVI
;
A
#
# COMPACT_ATOMS: atom_id res chain seq x y z
N THR A 1 1.28 -35.66 -2.17
CA THR A 1 2.69 -35.58 -1.73
C THR A 1 3.55 -34.66 -2.59
N SER A 2 3.38 -34.61 -3.90
CA SER A 2 4.14 -33.73 -4.80
C SER A 2 3.73 -32.26 -4.66
N VAL A 3 2.45 -31.95 -4.43
CA VAL A 3 1.94 -30.59 -4.28
C VAL A 3 2.45 -29.95 -2.98
N ALA A 4 2.44 -30.70 -1.86
CA ALA A 4 2.96 -30.22 -0.58
C ALA A 4 4.48 -29.93 -0.63
N TYR A 5 5.23 -30.72 -1.39
CA TYR A 5 6.66 -30.48 -1.59
C TYR A 5 6.92 -29.26 -2.47
N GLN A 6 6.10 -29.04 -3.49
CA GLN A 6 6.15 -27.85 -4.32
C GLN A 6 5.75 -26.59 -3.53
N GLU A 7 4.76 -26.68 -2.63
CA GLU A 7 4.37 -25.58 -1.75
C GLU A 7 5.47 -25.17 -0.78
N THR A 8 6.19 -26.13 -0.18
CA THR A 8 7.31 -25.81 0.73
C THR A 8 8.52 -25.22 0.01
N GLN A 9 8.84 -25.66 -1.20
CA GLN A 9 9.90 -25.05 -2.01
C GLN A 9 9.50 -23.66 -2.55
N ALA A 10 8.26 -23.50 -2.99
CA ALA A 10 7.77 -22.23 -3.49
C ALA A 10 7.65 -21.16 -2.40
N GLY A 11 7.39 -21.54 -1.14
CA GLY A 11 7.21 -20.62 -0.02
C GLY A 11 8.39 -19.68 0.19
N ASN A 12 9.61 -20.20 0.20
CA ASN A 12 10.82 -19.40 0.37
C ASN A 12 11.09 -18.49 -0.86
N THR A 13 10.92 -19.04 -2.07
CA THR A 13 11.12 -18.30 -3.32
C THR A 13 10.11 -17.16 -3.45
N THR A 14 8.85 -17.39 -3.12
CA THR A 14 7.79 -16.38 -3.19
C THR A 14 8.02 -15.25 -2.19
N THR A 15 8.50 -15.57 -0.99
CA THR A 15 8.84 -14.54 0.02
C THR A 15 9.98 -13.65 -0.48
N ILE A 16 11.02 -14.22 -1.08
CA ILE A 16 12.13 -13.46 -1.67
C ILE A 16 11.62 -12.57 -2.80
N VAL A 17 10.80 -13.11 -3.70
CA VAL A 17 10.21 -12.35 -4.82
C VAL A 17 9.33 -11.21 -4.30
N LEU A 18 8.53 -11.43 -3.25
CA LEU A 18 7.70 -10.40 -2.64
C LEU A 18 8.54 -9.26 -2.05
N ILE A 19 9.61 -9.60 -1.31
CA ILE A 19 10.52 -8.60 -0.74
C ILE A 19 11.23 -7.82 -1.87
N MET A 20 11.74 -8.50 -2.89
CA MET A 20 12.35 -7.85 -4.04
C MET A 20 11.37 -6.93 -4.77
N ALA A 21 10.14 -7.37 -4.98
CA ALA A 21 9.09 -6.55 -5.59
C ALA A 21 8.78 -5.29 -4.78
N LEU A 22 8.71 -5.40 -3.45
CA LEU A 22 8.53 -4.25 -2.56
C LEU A 22 9.71 -3.27 -2.62
N ILE A 23 10.94 -3.78 -2.64
CA ILE A 23 12.14 -2.94 -2.75
C ILE A 23 12.15 -2.21 -4.09
N VAL A 24 11.90 -2.91 -5.19
CA VAL A 24 11.87 -2.29 -6.53
C VAL A 24 10.75 -1.25 -6.63
N ALA A 25 9.55 -1.56 -6.14
CA ALA A 25 8.45 -0.62 -6.10
C ALA A 25 8.80 0.64 -5.28
N PHE A 26 9.42 0.47 -4.12
CA PHE A 26 9.87 1.58 -3.28
C PHE A 26 10.92 2.45 -4.00
N LEU A 27 11.92 1.83 -4.65
CA LEU A 27 12.94 2.55 -5.39
C LEU A 27 12.38 3.33 -6.57
N VAL A 28 11.45 2.74 -7.33
CA VAL A 28 10.77 3.43 -8.43
C VAL A 28 9.98 4.64 -7.91
N LEU A 29 9.27 4.49 -6.80
CA LEU A 29 8.53 5.59 -6.18
C LEU A 29 9.49 6.67 -5.65
N ALA A 30 10.60 6.29 -5.04
CA ALA A 30 11.60 7.24 -4.56
C ALA A 30 12.22 8.04 -5.71
N ALA A 31 12.49 7.39 -6.84
CA ALA A 31 12.97 8.05 -8.04
C ALA A 31 11.93 8.99 -8.66
N GLN A 32 10.66 8.58 -8.70
CA GLN A 32 9.57 9.38 -9.27
C GLN A 32 9.27 10.64 -8.44
N TYR A 33 9.35 10.54 -7.12
CA TYR A 33 9.03 11.66 -6.23
C TYR A 33 10.23 12.54 -5.85
N GLU A 34 11.44 12.17 -6.28
CA GLU A 34 12.70 12.84 -5.86
C GLU A 34 12.77 13.06 -4.34
N SER A 35 12.15 12.17 -3.56
CA SER A 35 12.02 12.26 -2.11
C SER A 35 11.93 10.86 -1.50
N TRP A 36 12.56 10.67 -0.34
CA TRP A 36 12.50 9.41 0.41
C TRP A 36 11.28 9.31 1.34
N THR A 37 10.68 10.44 1.68
CA THR A 37 9.56 10.50 2.64
C THR A 37 8.20 10.21 2.01
N SER A 38 7.98 10.69 0.78
CA SER A 38 6.71 10.49 0.07
C SER A 38 6.39 9.01 -0.22
N PRO A 39 7.36 8.17 -0.69
CA PRO A 39 7.13 6.74 -0.87
C PRO A 39 6.79 6.01 0.43
N VAL A 40 7.38 6.40 1.56
CA VAL A 40 7.07 5.79 2.87
C VAL A 40 5.60 6.01 3.23
N ALA A 41 5.07 7.21 3.02
CA ALA A 41 3.65 7.49 3.26
C ALA A 41 2.71 6.65 2.37
N ALA A 42 3.09 6.41 1.11
CA ALA A 42 2.32 5.57 0.20
C ALA A 42 2.33 4.07 0.59
N VAL A 43 3.49 3.58 1.07
CA VAL A 43 3.69 2.16 1.41
C VAL A 43 3.09 1.79 2.77
N ILE A 44 2.85 2.76 3.66
CA ILE A 44 2.39 2.51 5.02
C ILE A 44 1.00 1.84 5.10
N GLY A 45 0.20 1.93 4.03
CA GLY A 45 -1.06 1.20 3.91
C GLY A 45 -0.92 -0.31 3.68
N LEU A 46 0.26 -0.79 3.26
CA LEU A 46 0.47 -2.20 2.92
C LEU A 46 0.27 -3.15 4.11
N PRO A 47 0.80 -2.90 5.32
CA PRO A 47 0.56 -3.76 6.47
C PRO A 47 -0.92 -3.95 6.79
N VAL A 48 -1.73 -2.92 6.61
CA VAL A 48 -3.18 -2.97 6.82
C VAL A 48 -3.86 -3.89 5.80
N ALA A 49 -3.45 -3.78 4.54
CA ALA A 49 -3.92 -4.65 3.47
C ALA A 49 -3.56 -6.12 3.72
N LEU A 50 -2.33 -6.38 4.16
CA LEU A 50 -1.86 -7.73 4.51
C LEU A 50 -2.65 -8.31 5.69
N LEU A 51 -2.90 -7.54 6.75
CA LEU A 51 -3.76 -7.95 7.86
C LEU A 51 -5.17 -8.30 7.38
N GLY A 52 -5.76 -7.50 6.50
CA GLY A 52 -7.06 -7.78 5.89
C GLY A 52 -7.06 -9.10 5.11
N ALA A 53 -6.04 -9.36 4.32
CA ALA A 53 -5.88 -10.61 3.59
C ALA A 53 -5.78 -11.82 4.51
N MET A 54 -4.99 -11.73 5.58
CA MET A 54 -4.85 -12.81 6.57
C MET A 54 -6.15 -13.09 7.31
N ILE A 55 -6.87 -12.04 7.72
CA ILE A 55 -8.20 -12.16 8.34
C ILE A 55 -9.19 -12.83 7.37
N GLY A 56 -9.17 -12.43 6.09
CA GLY A 56 -10.01 -13.05 5.07
C GLY A 56 -9.75 -14.53 4.89
N CYS A 57 -8.48 -14.94 4.85
CA CYS A 57 -8.11 -16.36 4.79
C CYS A 57 -8.57 -17.14 6.03
N LEU A 58 -8.48 -16.54 7.22
CA LEU A 58 -8.97 -17.16 8.47
C LEU A 58 -10.49 -17.33 8.46
N ILE A 59 -11.25 -16.31 8.04
CA ILE A 59 -12.72 -16.37 7.96
C ILE A 59 -13.18 -17.45 6.96
N MET A 60 -12.51 -17.54 5.82
CA MET A 60 -12.84 -18.52 4.78
C MET A 60 -12.25 -19.92 5.04
N GLY A 61 -11.45 -20.08 6.11
CA GLY A 61 -10.80 -21.36 6.44
C GLY A 61 -9.83 -21.85 5.36
N THR A 62 -9.25 -20.94 4.59
CA THR A 62 -8.31 -21.30 3.50
C THR A 62 -6.87 -21.27 4.03
N PRO A 63 -6.05 -22.30 3.70
CA PRO A 63 -4.64 -22.32 4.05
C PRO A 63 -3.88 -21.22 3.29
N VAL A 64 -2.77 -20.77 3.86
CA VAL A 64 -1.83 -19.86 3.15
C VAL A 64 -1.10 -20.68 2.09
N SER A 65 -1.65 -20.66 0.89
CA SER A 65 -1.13 -21.37 -0.29
C SER A 65 -0.40 -20.40 -1.24
N ILE A 66 0.18 -20.94 -2.30
CA ILE A 66 0.77 -20.15 -3.40
C ILE A 66 -0.26 -19.16 -3.97
N TYR A 67 -1.53 -19.57 -4.07
CA TYR A 67 -2.61 -18.71 -4.57
C TYR A 67 -2.93 -17.55 -3.65
N THR A 68 -2.87 -17.76 -2.33
CA THR A 68 -2.96 -16.70 -1.34
C THR A 68 -1.80 -15.69 -1.51
N GLN A 69 -0.58 -16.18 -1.74
CA GLN A 69 0.59 -15.35 -1.95
C GLN A 69 0.48 -14.52 -3.24
N ILE A 70 -0.03 -15.09 -4.32
CA ILE A 70 -0.34 -14.36 -5.57
C ILE A 70 -1.38 -13.26 -5.29
N GLY A 71 -2.43 -13.58 -4.53
CA GLY A 71 -3.42 -12.59 -4.10
C GLY A 71 -2.82 -11.45 -3.30
N ILE A 72 -1.89 -11.75 -2.42
CA ILE A 72 -1.15 -10.74 -1.63
C ILE A 72 -0.29 -9.84 -2.54
N ILE A 73 0.42 -10.39 -3.51
CA ILE A 73 1.22 -9.60 -4.46
C ILE A 73 0.32 -8.63 -5.26
N LEU A 74 -0.81 -9.13 -5.76
CA LEU A 74 -1.79 -8.30 -6.45
C LEU A 74 -2.35 -7.19 -5.54
N LEU A 75 -2.66 -7.53 -4.28
CA LEU A 75 -3.16 -6.60 -3.29
C LEU A 75 -2.15 -5.50 -2.98
N VAL A 76 -0.86 -5.83 -2.85
CA VAL A 76 0.24 -4.88 -2.66
C VAL A 76 0.28 -3.85 -3.80
N ALA A 77 0.20 -4.31 -5.04
CA ALA A 77 0.21 -3.43 -6.21
C ALA A 77 -1.00 -2.47 -6.23
N LEU A 78 -2.20 -2.97 -5.91
CA LEU A 78 -3.42 -2.15 -5.84
C LEU A 78 -3.41 -1.17 -4.68
N SER A 79 -2.91 -1.60 -3.52
CA SER A 79 -2.77 -0.75 -2.33
C SER A 79 -1.78 0.38 -2.55
N ALA A 80 -0.61 0.07 -3.11
CA ALA A 80 0.40 1.07 -3.45
C ALA A 80 -0.15 2.13 -4.40
N LYS A 81 -0.89 1.73 -5.44
CA LYS A 81 -1.55 2.65 -6.37
C LYS A 81 -2.44 3.67 -5.66
N ASN A 82 -3.27 3.22 -4.71
CA ASN A 82 -4.15 4.11 -3.96
C ASN A 82 -3.36 5.10 -3.10
N GLY A 83 -2.31 4.62 -2.43
CA GLY A 83 -1.41 5.46 -1.64
C GLY A 83 -0.70 6.52 -2.46
N ILE A 84 -0.18 6.12 -3.63
CA ILE A 84 0.50 7.02 -4.57
C ILE A 84 -0.41 8.17 -4.98
N LEU A 85 -1.65 7.87 -5.39
CA LEU A 85 -2.61 8.87 -5.86
C LEU A 85 -2.93 9.91 -4.78
N ILE A 86 -3.04 9.52 -3.51
CA ILE A 86 -3.32 10.45 -2.40
C ILE A 86 -2.10 11.34 -2.15
N VAL A 87 -0.90 10.76 -2.10
CA VAL A 87 0.35 11.48 -1.85
C VAL A 87 0.64 12.49 -2.96
N GLU A 88 0.42 12.10 -4.23
CA GLU A 88 0.61 12.97 -5.40
C GLU A 88 -0.30 14.20 -5.33
N PHE A 89 -1.59 13.99 -5.09
CA PHE A 89 -2.53 15.10 -4.92
C PHE A 89 -2.20 16.00 -3.73
N ALA A 90 -1.77 15.42 -2.61
CA ALA A 90 -1.36 16.21 -1.45
C ALA A 90 -0.14 17.08 -1.75
N ARG A 91 0.80 16.60 -2.57
CA ARG A 91 1.95 17.39 -3.05
C ARG A 91 1.52 18.54 -3.96
N ASP A 92 0.59 18.28 -4.89
CA ASP A 92 0.07 19.30 -5.81
C ASP A 92 -0.62 20.42 -5.03
N PHE A 93 -1.52 20.10 -4.11
CA PHE A 93 -2.16 21.08 -3.23
C PHE A 93 -1.14 21.85 -2.37
N ARG A 94 -0.07 21.18 -1.93
CA ARG A 94 1.01 21.86 -1.20
C ARG A 94 1.78 22.85 -2.07
N ALA A 95 2.01 22.52 -3.35
CA ALA A 95 2.67 23.40 -4.31
C ALA A 95 1.86 24.69 -4.59
N GLU A 96 0.53 24.63 -4.45
CA GLU A 96 -0.37 25.78 -4.56
C GLU A 96 -0.30 26.73 -3.34
N GLY A 97 0.51 26.42 -2.32
CA GLY A 97 0.72 27.27 -1.15
C GLY A 97 -0.14 26.93 0.07
N ASN A 98 -0.94 25.87 0.02
CA ASN A 98 -1.77 25.42 1.14
C ASN A 98 -0.92 24.88 2.30
N SER A 99 -1.45 24.88 3.53
CA SER A 99 -0.78 24.24 4.66
C SER A 99 -0.69 22.72 4.47
N ILE A 100 0.29 22.07 5.12
CA ILE A 100 0.49 20.63 5.03
C ILE A 100 -0.78 19.86 5.41
N ARG A 101 -1.45 20.32 6.46
CA ARG A 101 -2.66 19.69 6.98
C ARG A 101 -3.85 19.84 6.03
N GLU A 102 -4.04 21.02 5.47
CA GLU A 102 -5.08 21.29 4.48
C GLU A 102 -4.85 20.47 3.21
N ALA A 103 -3.62 20.47 2.69
CA ALA A 103 -3.25 19.67 1.53
C ALA A 103 -3.49 18.16 1.74
N ALA A 104 -3.13 17.63 2.90
CA ALA A 104 -3.36 16.22 3.24
C ALA A 104 -4.86 15.88 3.33
N PHE A 105 -5.64 16.73 3.97
CA PHE A 105 -7.08 16.53 4.16
C PHE A 105 -7.83 16.65 2.84
N GLU A 106 -7.55 17.67 2.05
CA GLU A 106 -8.20 17.92 0.76
C GLU A 106 -7.87 16.80 -0.24
N ALA A 107 -6.60 16.38 -0.31
CA ALA A 107 -6.20 15.24 -1.13
C ALA A 107 -6.96 13.96 -0.76
N GLY A 108 -7.10 13.67 0.53
CA GLY A 108 -7.89 12.54 1.01
C GLY A 108 -9.36 12.66 0.61
N HIS A 109 -9.96 13.82 0.77
CA HIS A 109 -11.37 14.06 0.47
C HIS A 109 -11.67 13.98 -1.03
N VAL A 110 -10.87 14.62 -1.87
CA VAL A 110 -11.04 14.62 -3.34
C VAL A 110 -10.83 13.22 -3.93
N ARG A 111 -9.86 12.47 -3.40
CA ARG A 111 -9.53 11.13 -3.89
C ARG A 111 -10.38 10.01 -3.29
N LEU A 112 -11.15 10.27 -2.24
CA LEU A 112 -12.02 9.27 -1.60
C LEU A 112 -12.98 8.62 -2.60
N ARG A 113 -13.69 9.41 -3.37
CA ARG A 113 -14.70 8.92 -4.33
C ARG A 113 -14.10 8.01 -5.42
N PRO A 114 -13.05 8.41 -6.16
CA PRO A 114 -12.39 7.54 -7.15
C PRO A 114 -11.84 6.25 -6.53
N ILE A 115 -11.23 6.32 -5.34
CA ILE A 115 -10.68 5.14 -4.65
C ILE A 115 -11.81 4.18 -4.26
N LEU A 116 -12.91 4.68 -3.69
CA LEU A 116 -14.07 3.86 -3.35
C LEU A 116 -14.68 3.20 -4.60
N MET A 117 -14.85 3.95 -5.69
CA MET A 117 -15.40 3.41 -6.94
C MET A 117 -14.53 2.25 -7.48
N THR A 118 -13.22 2.44 -7.55
CA THR A 118 -12.32 1.39 -8.05
C THR A 118 -12.26 0.20 -7.11
N SER A 119 -12.27 0.41 -5.81
CA SER A 119 -12.24 -0.65 -4.80
C SER A 119 -13.53 -1.47 -4.81
N PHE A 120 -14.69 -0.82 -4.86
CA PHE A 120 -15.97 -1.52 -4.98
C PHE A 120 -16.07 -2.31 -6.28
N ALA A 121 -15.72 -1.70 -7.42
CA ALA A 121 -15.73 -2.39 -8.70
C ALA A 121 -14.83 -3.63 -8.68
N PHE A 122 -13.64 -3.51 -8.08
CA PHE A 122 -12.69 -4.60 -7.98
C PHE A 122 -13.18 -5.70 -7.03
N VAL A 123 -13.64 -5.35 -5.83
CA VAL A 123 -14.18 -6.31 -4.84
C VAL A 123 -15.36 -7.07 -5.43
N LEU A 124 -16.33 -6.38 -6.05
CA LEU A 124 -17.47 -7.03 -6.70
C LEU A 124 -17.06 -7.92 -7.88
N GLY A 125 -16.05 -7.49 -8.66
CA GLY A 125 -15.52 -8.29 -9.78
C GLY A 125 -14.81 -9.57 -9.35
N VAL A 126 -14.15 -9.56 -8.18
CA VAL A 126 -13.43 -10.73 -7.64
C VAL A 126 -14.32 -11.59 -6.71
N MET A 127 -15.42 -11.04 -6.21
CA MET A 127 -16.35 -11.73 -5.30
C MET A 127 -16.83 -13.11 -5.80
N PRO A 128 -17.09 -13.34 -7.09
CA PRO A 128 -17.46 -14.67 -7.60
C PRO A 128 -16.42 -15.75 -7.30
N LEU A 129 -15.14 -15.41 -7.14
CA LEU A 129 -14.10 -16.38 -6.79
C LEU A 129 -14.30 -16.97 -5.40
N LEU A 130 -14.94 -16.25 -4.46
CA LEU A 130 -15.22 -16.74 -3.11
C LEU A 130 -16.24 -17.89 -3.12
N PHE A 131 -17.10 -17.93 -4.13
CA PHE A 131 -18.16 -18.93 -4.29
C PHE A 131 -17.82 -19.96 -5.38
N ALA A 132 -16.55 -20.07 -5.75
CA ALA A 132 -16.10 -20.99 -6.78
C ALA A 132 -16.37 -22.44 -6.36
N THR A 133 -16.85 -23.28 -7.30
CA THR A 133 -17.10 -24.70 -7.12
C THR A 133 -16.39 -25.52 -8.20
N GLY A 134 -16.25 -26.82 -7.99
CA GLY A 134 -15.64 -27.74 -8.93
C GLY A 134 -14.11 -27.82 -8.80
N ALA A 135 -13.46 -28.33 -9.84
CA ALA A 135 -12.01 -28.51 -9.86
C ALA A 135 -11.27 -27.17 -9.70
N GLY A 136 -10.30 -27.12 -8.79
CA GLY A 136 -9.53 -25.90 -8.49
C GLY A 136 -10.30 -24.85 -7.71
N ALA A 137 -11.44 -25.16 -7.10
CA ALA A 137 -12.23 -24.22 -6.30
C ALA A 137 -11.41 -23.65 -5.13
N GLN A 138 -10.67 -24.47 -4.40
CA GLN A 138 -9.84 -24.05 -3.28
C GLN A 138 -8.81 -22.98 -3.66
N SER A 139 -8.19 -23.12 -4.81
CA SER A 139 -7.22 -22.15 -5.33
C SER A 139 -7.87 -20.79 -5.61
N ARG A 140 -9.04 -20.80 -6.22
CA ARG A 140 -9.81 -19.58 -6.53
C ARG A 140 -10.34 -18.92 -5.26
N ILE A 141 -10.83 -19.69 -4.30
CA ILE A 141 -11.33 -19.20 -3.02
C ILE A 141 -10.16 -18.58 -2.22
N ALA A 142 -9.00 -19.24 -2.15
CA ALA A 142 -7.83 -18.73 -1.44
C ALA A 142 -7.34 -17.38 -2.01
N LEU A 143 -7.25 -17.28 -3.33
CA LEU A 143 -6.91 -16.03 -4.02
C LEU A 143 -7.97 -14.95 -3.78
N GLY A 144 -9.24 -15.30 -3.97
CA GLY A 144 -10.37 -14.38 -3.78
C GLY A 144 -10.48 -13.86 -2.35
N ALA A 145 -10.29 -14.74 -1.35
CA ALA A 145 -10.32 -14.36 0.07
C ALA A 145 -9.23 -13.32 0.40
N ALA A 146 -7.98 -13.60 0.04
CA ALA A 146 -6.87 -12.68 0.28
C ALA A 146 -7.15 -11.31 -0.34
N VAL A 147 -7.61 -11.28 -1.59
CA VAL A 147 -7.80 -10.05 -2.36
C VAL A 147 -9.02 -9.26 -1.92
N VAL A 148 -10.18 -9.90 -1.75
CA VAL A 148 -11.43 -9.21 -1.38
C VAL A 148 -11.33 -8.59 0.01
N PHE A 149 -10.94 -9.39 1.01
CA PHE A 149 -10.84 -8.91 2.39
C PHE A 149 -9.67 -7.93 2.57
N GLY A 150 -8.54 -8.18 1.92
CA GLY A 150 -7.40 -7.28 1.92
C GLY A 150 -7.72 -5.94 1.30
N MET A 151 -8.41 -5.92 0.15
CA MET A 151 -8.81 -4.68 -0.52
C MET A 151 -9.88 -3.92 0.27
N ALA A 152 -10.86 -4.61 0.85
CA ALA A 152 -11.88 -3.99 1.69
C ALA A 152 -11.24 -3.30 2.91
N MET A 153 -10.35 -4.01 3.62
CA MET A 153 -9.64 -3.48 4.78
C MET A 153 -8.72 -2.31 4.40
N ASN A 154 -7.98 -2.45 3.30
CA ASN A 154 -7.12 -1.38 2.78
C ASN A 154 -7.93 -0.14 2.42
N THR A 155 -9.07 -0.28 1.74
CA THR A 155 -9.90 0.85 1.34
C THR A 155 -10.48 1.59 2.54
N LEU A 156 -10.96 0.86 3.55
CA LEU A 156 -11.54 1.45 4.75
C LEU A 156 -10.48 2.16 5.62
N LEU A 157 -9.35 1.51 5.85
CA LEU A 157 -8.36 2.03 6.79
C LEU A 157 -7.31 2.91 6.10
N ALA A 158 -6.80 2.54 4.93
CA ALA A 158 -5.77 3.31 4.26
C ALA A 158 -6.26 4.71 3.86
N THR A 159 -7.53 4.85 3.49
CA THR A 159 -8.12 6.16 3.17
C THR A 159 -8.06 7.11 4.36
N ILE A 160 -8.16 6.60 5.60
CA ILE A 160 -8.06 7.39 6.83
C ILE A 160 -6.60 7.59 7.23
N TYR A 161 -5.75 6.56 7.08
CA TYR A 161 -4.36 6.61 7.55
C TYR A 161 -3.43 7.39 6.64
N ILE A 162 -3.58 7.29 5.31
CA ILE A 162 -2.64 7.89 4.36
C ILE A 162 -2.56 9.41 4.51
N PRO A 163 -3.66 10.19 4.61
CA PRO A 163 -3.57 11.63 4.85
C PRO A 163 -2.84 12.00 6.15
N ASN A 164 -3.14 11.26 7.24
CA ASN A 164 -2.51 11.49 8.53
C ASN A 164 -1.01 11.18 8.51
N PHE A 165 -0.60 10.13 7.80
CA PHE A 165 0.81 9.78 7.64
C PHE A 165 1.55 10.74 6.72
N TYR A 166 0.90 11.22 5.67
CA TYR A 166 1.47 12.28 4.83
C TYR A 166 1.76 13.54 5.66
N GLU A 167 0.81 13.97 6.49
CA GLU A 167 1.00 15.11 7.39
C GLU A 167 2.20 14.89 8.34
N LEU A 168 2.31 13.70 8.92
CA LEU A 168 3.40 13.34 9.82
C LEU A 168 4.75 13.34 9.12
N MET A 169 4.85 12.69 7.95
CA MET A 169 6.10 12.59 7.18
C MET A 169 6.55 13.95 6.66
N GLN A 170 5.63 14.78 6.19
CA GLN A 170 5.95 16.10 5.69
C GLN A 170 6.44 17.03 6.82
N LYS A 171 5.82 16.97 8.01
CA LYS A 171 6.30 17.69 9.20
C LYS A 171 7.70 17.23 9.63
N LEU A 172 7.99 15.95 9.54
CA LEU A 172 9.33 15.41 9.80
C LEU A 172 10.34 15.96 8.78
N GLN A 173 10.01 15.92 7.49
CA GLN A 173 10.88 16.42 6.44
C GLN A 173 11.19 17.92 6.61
N GLU A 174 10.19 18.73 6.91
CA GLU A 174 10.40 20.17 7.15
C GLU A 174 11.26 20.42 8.40
N ARG A 175 11.10 19.62 9.46
CA ARG A 175 11.97 19.72 10.65
C ARG A 175 13.43 19.38 10.33
N PHE A 176 13.68 18.35 9.54
CA PHE A 176 15.04 17.96 9.13
C PHE A 176 15.65 18.99 8.18
N SER A 177 14.88 19.54 7.26
CA SER A 177 15.33 20.60 6.34
C SER A 177 15.68 21.89 7.08
N LYS A 178 14.86 22.32 8.06
CA LYS A 178 15.17 23.49 8.91
C LYS A 178 16.43 23.29 9.76
N LYS A 179 16.70 22.06 10.24
CA LYS A 179 17.90 21.76 11.02
C LYS A 179 19.16 21.85 10.17
N LYS A 180 19.10 21.41 8.91
CA LYS A 180 20.22 21.46 7.97
C LYS A 180 20.53 22.89 7.51
N GLY A 181 19.54 23.73 7.28
CA GLY A 181 19.71 25.15 6.95
C GLY A 181 20.29 26.00 8.09
N ASN A 182 20.10 25.57 9.35
CA ASN A 182 20.67 26.25 10.52
C ASN A 182 22.11 25.84 10.80
N GLU A 183 22.55 24.67 10.31
CA GLU A 183 23.94 24.20 10.42
C GLU A 183 24.84 24.80 9.32
N ASP A 184 24.29 25.05 8.12
CA ASP A 184 25.04 25.72 7.03
C ASP A 184 25.13 27.25 7.23
N GLY A 185 24.10 27.89 7.79
CA GLY A 185 24.12 29.34 8.08
C GLY A 185 25.06 29.74 9.23
N GLY A 186 25.57 28.78 10.00
CA GLY A 186 26.52 29.01 11.10
C GLY A 186 28.00 28.95 10.69
N LYS A 187 28.31 28.58 9.45
CA LYS A 187 29.69 28.47 8.96
C LYS A 187 30.22 29.69 8.21
N ASP A 188 29.32 30.60 7.80
CA ASP A 188 29.71 31.78 7.00
C ASP A 188 29.92 33.03 7.82
N THR A 189 30.00 32.92 9.16
CA THR A 189 30.20 34.12 10.05
C THR A 189 31.52 34.05 10.82
N VAL A 190 32.55 33.42 10.26
CA VAL A 190 33.91 33.48 10.82
C VAL A 190 34.91 33.75 9.68
N ILE A 191 34.95 34.94 9.18
CA ILE A 191 36.12 35.58 8.55
C ILE A 191 36.12 37.04 8.96
#